data_a037200c3041bc2e2f0b70cf6917ee19
#
_entry.id   a037200c3041bc2e2f0b70cf6917ee19
#
_cell.length_a   1.000
_cell.length_b   1.000
_cell.length_c   1.000
_cell.angle_alpha   90.00
_cell.angle_beta   90.00
_cell.angle_gamma   90.00
#
_symmetry.space_group_name_H-M   'P 1'
#
loop_
_entity.id
_entity.type
_entity.pdbx_description
1 polymer ?
#
loop_
_entity_poly.entity_id
_entity_poly.type
_entity_poly.pdbx_seq_one_letter_code
_entity_poly.pdbx_strand_id
1 'polypeptide(L)'
;MSIKIDVSVGEIMDKLTILDIKADKIDDTEKLANILKERESLLPAIAPPAYQTDEIQQLAAKLKQVNLRLWEIEDAIRLKEAEKCFDEEFIELARSVYFTNDQRASLKKQINLKTGSELVEEKSYEDYK
;
A
#
# COMPACT_ATOMS: atom_id res chain seq x y z
N MET A 1 5.63 -20.93 11.86
CA MET A 1 5.05 -20.19 13.00
C MET A 1 4.82 -18.73 12.62
N SER A 2 3.70 -18.17 12.97
CA SER A 2 3.38 -16.75 12.72
C SER A 2 2.88 -16.08 14.00
N ILE A 3 3.07 -14.77 14.07
CA ILE A 3 2.61 -13.96 15.20
C ILE A 3 1.39 -13.18 14.72
N LYS A 4 0.35 -13.15 15.56
CA LYS A 4 -0.86 -12.39 15.27
C LYS A 4 -0.86 -11.10 16.06
N ILE A 5 -1.21 -10.01 15.39
CA ILE A 5 -1.35 -8.69 16.02
C ILE A 5 -2.66 -8.07 15.54
N ASP A 6 -3.17 -7.13 16.34
CA ASP A 6 -4.31 -6.34 15.92
C ASP A 6 -3.85 -5.26 14.95
N VAL A 7 -4.56 -5.13 13.83
CA VAL A 7 -4.28 -4.11 12.82
C VAL A 7 -5.59 -3.47 12.37
N SER A 8 -5.50 -2.28 11.79
CA SER A 8 -6.67 -1.61 11.22
C SER A 8 -7.14 -2.30 9.94
N VAL A 9 -8.42 -2.10 9.60
CA VAL A 9 -8.96 -2.62 8.33
C VAL A 9 -8.22 -2.02 7.14
N GLY A 10 -7.91 -0.71 7.19
CA GLY A 10 -7.14 -0.05 6.15
C GLY A 10 -5.75 -0.65 5.96
N GLU A 11 -5.10 -1.08 7.03
CA GLU A 11 -3.79 -1.73 6.96
C GLU A 11 -3.87 -3.06 6.21
N ILE A 12 -4.89 -3.87 6.47
CA ILE A 12 -5.08 -5.15 5.78
C ILE A 12 -5.36 -4.92 4.30
N MET A 13 -6.24 -3.96 3.97
CA MET A 13 -6.55 -3.62 2.58
C MET A 13 -5.30 -3.15 1.83
N ASP A 14 -4.50 -2.31 2.48
CA ASP A 14 -3.24 -1.82 1.93
C ASP A 14 -2.28 -2.99 1.62
N LYS A 15 -2.09 -3.88 2.58
CA LYS A 15 -1.24 -5.07 2.39
C LYS A 15 -1.71 -5.94 1.24
N LEU A 16 -3.02 -6.15 1.11
CA LEU A 16 -3.58 -6.96 0.03
C LEU A 16 -3.34 -6.32 -1.34
N THR A 17 -3.50 -4.99 -1.46
CA THR A 17 -3.21 -4.31 -2.73
C THR A 17 -1.73 -4.44 -3.11
N ILE A 18 -0.84 -4.31 -2.13
CA ILE A 18 0.61 -4.46 -2.35
C ILE A 18 0.95 -5.88 -2.76
N LEU A 19 0.35 -6.89 -2.12
CA LEU A 19 0.58 -8.29 -2.48
C LEU A 19 0.08 -8.60 -3.89
N ASP A 20 -1.04 -8.01 -4.31
CA ASP A 20 -1.53 -8.13 -5.68
C ASP A 20 -0.54 -7.55 -6.68
N ILE A 21 0.03 -6.38 -6.38
CA ILE A 21 1.05 -5.75 -7.24
C ILE A 21 2.30 -6.63 -7.32
N LYS A 22 2.76 -7.14 -6.19
CA LYS A 22 3.92 -8.04 -6.14
C LYS A 22 3.69 -9.30 -6.96
N ALA A 23 2.48 -9.88 -6.87
CA ALA A 23 2.13 -11.08 -7.63
C ALA A 23 2.20 -10.84 -9.13
N ASP A 24 1.84 -9.63 -9.59
CA ASP A 24 1.91 -9.26 -11.00
C ASP A 24 3.34 -8.95 -11.46
N LYS A 25 4.17 -8.38 -10.60
CA LYS A 25 5.49 -7.84 -10.96
C LYS A 25 6.63 -8.82 -10.76
N ILE A 26 6.51 -9.77 -9.84
CA ILE A 26 7.60 -10.66 -9.44
C ILE A 26 7.46 -12.01 -10.15
N ASP A 27 8.52 -12.42 -10.85
CA ASP A 27 8.55 -13.66 -11.63
C ASP A 27 9.21 -14.83 -10.88
N ASP A 28 10.02 -14.52 -9.87
CA ASP A 28 10.74 -15.55 -9.11
C ASP A 28 9.76 -16.51 -8.42
N THR A 29 9.85 -17.79 -8.71
CA THR A 29 8.91 -18.82 -8.25
C THR A 29 8.84 -18.93 -6.73
N GLU A 30 9.99 -18.87 -6.05
CA GLU A 30 10.04 -18.96 -4.59
C GLU A 30 9.44 -17.73 -3.93
N LYS A 31 9.77 -16.54 -4.44
CA LYS A 31 9.20 -15.28 -3.95
C LYS A 31 7.70 -15.23 -4.17
N LEU A 32 7.26 -15.66 -5.35
CA LEU A 32 5.83 -15.68 -5.69
C LEU A 32 5.06 -16.61 -4.75
N ALA A 33 5.62 -17.79 -4.43
CA ALA A 33 4.98 -18.71 -3.48
C ALA A 33 4.80 -18.06 -2.11
N ASN A 34 5.79 -17.32 -1.63
CA ASN A 34 5.71 -16.60 -0.35
C ASN A 34 4.64 -15.48 -0.40
N ILE A 35 4.56 -14.75 -1.52
CA ILE A 35 3.59 -13.69 -1.72
C ILE A 35 2.16 -14.25 -1.69
N LEU A 36 1.90 -15.32 -2.41
CA LEU A 36 0.58 -15.94 -2.47
C LEU A 36 0.18 -16.54 -1.12
N LYS A 37 1.13 -17.11 -0.39
CA LYS A 37 0.88 -17.63 0.96
C LYS A 37 0.47 -16.53 1.93
N GLU A 38 1.17 -15.40 1.92
CA GLU A 38 0.82 -14.25 2.76
C GLU A 38 -0.56 -13.73 2.39
N ARG A 39 -0.83 -13.57 1.09
CA ARG A 39 -2.13 -13.10 0.59
C ARG A 39 -3.27 -13.98 1.08
N GLU A 40 -3.14 -15.28 0.95
CA GLU A 40 -4.14 -16.24 1.42
C GLU A 40 -4.39 -16.15 2.92
N SER A 41 -3.34 -15.90 3.70
CA SER A 41 -3.47 -15.77 5.15
C SER A 41 -4.23 -14.52 5.58
N LEU A 42 -4.23 -13.46 4.75
CA LEU A 42 -4.88 -12.18 5.06
C LEU A 42 -6.32 -12.08 4.56
N LEU A 43 -6.67 -12.80 3.49
CA LEU A 43 -8.01 -12.70 2.88
C LEU A 43 -9.17 -12.93 3.85
N PRO A 44 -9.12 -13.89 4.78
CA PRO A 44 -10.22 -14.09 5.71
C PRO A 44 -10.53 -12.86 6.58
N ALA A 45 -9.56 -12.00 6.84
CA ALA A 45 -9.76 -10.81 7.67
C ALA A 45 -10.74 -9.81 7.05
N ILE A 46 -10.85 -9.77 5.71
CA ILE A 46 -11.76 -8.85 5.02
C ILE A 46 -12.97 -9.54 4.41
N ALA A 47 -13.18 -10.83 4.73
CA ALA A 47 -14.32 -11.60 4.21
C ALA A 47 -15.69 -11.10 4.68
N PRO A 48 -15.86 -10.51 5.90
CA PRO A 48 -17.18 -10.03 6.33
C PRO A 48 -17.79 -9.05 5.32
N PRO A 49 -19.12 -9.16 5.07
CA PRO A 49 -19.78 -8.29 4.07
C PRO A 49 -19.63 -6.80 4.35
N ALA A 50 -19.48 -6.39 5.60
CA ALA A 50 -19.27 -4.98 5.95
C ALA A 50 -18.01 -4.38 5.33
N TYR A 51 -17.03 -5.22 4.97
CA TYR A 51 -15.77 -4.78 4.34
C TYR A 51 -15.80 -4.95 2.83
N GLN A 52 -16.94 -5.41 2.26
CA GLN A 52 -17.07 -5.72 0.84
C GLN A 52 -18.08 -4.81 0.12
N THR A 53 -18.45 -3.68 0.72
CA THR A 53 -19.37 -2.74 0.09
C THR A 53 -18.73 -2.10 -1.15
N ASP A 54 -19.57 -1.61 -2.07
CA ASP A 54 -19.08 -0.93 -3.28
C ASP A 54 -18.16 0.25 -2.93
N GLU A 55 -18.51 1.00 -1.90
CA GLU A 55 -17.71 2.14 -1.44
C GLU A 55 -16.32 1.70 -0.98
N ILE A 56 -16.24 0.64 -0.20
CA ILE A 56 -14.95 0.09 0.26
C ILE A 56 -14.15 -0.45 -0.92
N GLN A 57 -14.78 -1.13 -1.86
CA GLN A 57 -14.11 -1.64 -3.05
C GLN A 57 -13.54 -0.51 -3.91
N GLN A 58 -14.25 0.61 -4.03
CA GLN A 58 -13.75 1.79 -4.74
C GLN A 58 -12.53 2.39 -4.04
N LEU A 59 -12.57 2.49 -2.71
CA LEU A 59 -11.42 2.97 -1.94
C LEU A 59 -10.22 2.04 -2.08
N ALA A 60 -10.46 0.74 -2.02
CA ALA A 60 -9.39 -0.25 -2.20
C ALA A 60 -8.77 -0.18 -3.61
N ALA A 61 -9.58 0.06 -4.64
CA ALA A 61 -9.09 0.24 -6.00
C ALA A 61 -8.21 1.49 -6.13
N LYS A 62 -8.61 2.60 -5.51
CA LYS A 62 -7.79 3.82 -5.47
C LYS A 62 -6.49 3.60 -4.72
N LEU A 63 -6.56 2.87 -3.61
CA LEU A 63 -5.38 2.52 -2.82
C LEU A 63 -4.40 1.68 -3.65
N LYS A 64 -4.89 0.73 -4.42
CA LYS A 64 -4.06 -0.07 -5.33
C LYS A 64 -3.35 0.82 -6.37
N GLN A 65 -4.07 1.79 -6.94
CA GLN A 65 -3.50 2.74 -7.91
C GLN A 65 -2.37 3.56 -7.26
N VAL A 66 -2.57 4.04 -6.05
CA VAL A 66 -1.57 4.81 -5.32
C VAL A 66 -0.34 3.93 -5.02
N ASN A 67 -0.55 2.70 -4.58
CA ASN A 67 0.54 1.77 -4.30
C ASN A 67 1.30 1.37 -5.57
N LEU A 68 0.61 1.24 -6.70
CA LEU A 68 1.26 0.99 -7.99
C LEU A 68 2.14 2.17 -8.39
N ARG A 69 1.66 3.39 -8.18
CA ARG A 69 2.47 4.60 -8.42
C ARG A 69 3.72 4.62 -7.55
N LEU A 70 3.59 4.27 -6.27
CA LEU A 70 4.74 4.17 -5.36
C LEU A 70 5.75 3.12 -5.85
N TRP A 71 5.26 1.99 -6.34
CA TRP A 71 6.12 0.96 -6.92
C TRP A 71 6.95 1.52 -8.07
N GLU A 72 6.31 2.24 -8.98
CA GLU A 72 6.98 2.85 -10.12
C GLU A 72 7.97 3.92 -9.72
N ILE A 73 7.62 4.76 -8.75
CA ILE A 73 8.50 5.79 -8.19
C ILE A 73 9.74 5.15 -7.56
N GLU A 74 9.56 4.09 -6.77
CA GLU A 74 10.66 3.39 -6.12
C GLU A 74 11.63 2.79 -7.14
N ASP A 75 11.12 2.15 -8.19
CA ASP A 75 11.95 1.62 -9.26
C ASP A 75 12.74 2.73 -9.95
N ALA A 76 12.07 3.81 -10.32
CA ALA A 76 12.69 4.93 -11.05
C ALA A 76 13.77 5.62 -10.21
N ILE A 77 13.50 5.90 -8.93
CA ILE A 77 14.45 6.59 -8.08
C ILE A 77 15.67 5.72 -7.76
N ARG A 78 15.47 4.40 -7.63
CA ARG A 78 16.57 3.45 -7.39
C ARG A 78 17.47 3.32 -8.61
N LEU A 79 16.93 3.41 -9.82
CA LEU A 79 17.72 3.45 -11.04
C LEU A 79 18.58 4.72 -11.10
N LYS A 80 18.00 5.87 -10.73
CA LYS A 80 18.75 7.14 -10.63
C LYS A 80 19.88 7.03 -9.61
N GLU A 81 19.63 6.44 -8.44
CA GLU A 81 20.64 6.23 -7.41
C GLU A 81 21.75 5.32 -7.90
N ALA A 82 21.43 4.24 -8.59
CA ALA A 82 22.41 3.31 -9.14
C ALA A 82 23.33 3.99 -10.15
N GLU A 83 22.80 4.92 -10.93
CA GLU A 83 23.54 5.69 -11.93
C GLU A 83 24.25 6.91 -11.32
N LYS A 84 24.03 7.20 -10.04
CA LYS A 84 24.51 8.40 -9.34
C LYS A 84 24.06 9.68 -10.05
N CYS A 85 22.86 9.65 -10.63
CA CYS A 85 22.26 10.75 -11.36
C CYS A 85 21.27 11.51 -10.46
N PHE A 86 21.76 12.56 -9.81
CA PHE A 86 20.98 13.34 -8.84
C PHE A 86 20.51 14.66 -9.46
N ASP A 87 19.84 14.54 -10.60
CA ASP A 87 19.32 15.66 -11.37
C ASP A 87 17.94 16.13 -10.87
N GLU A 88 17.30 17.03 -11.60
CA GLU A 88 16.00 17.54 -11.27
C GLU A 88 14.93 16.44 -11.25
N GLU A 89 15.04 15.49 -12.17
CA GLU A 89 14.13 14.33 -12.21
C GLU A 89 14.25 13.48 -10.94
N PHE A 90 15.47 13.27 -10.44
CA PHE A 90 15.68 12.59 -9.15
C PHE A 90 14.97 13.33 -8.01
N ILE A 91 15.09 14.66 -7.98
CA ILE A 91 14.46 15.49 -6.96
C ILE A 91 12.93 15.36 -7.02
N GLU A 92 12.37 15.40 -8.22
CA GLU A 92 10.92 15.25 -8.40
C GLU A 92 10.42 13.87 -7.98
N LEU A 93 11.16 12.81 -8.29
CA LEU A 93 10.86 11.46 -7.84
C LEU A 93 10.87 11.37 -6.32
N ALA A 94 11.91 11.93 -5.69
CA ALA A 94 12.02 11.95 -4.23
C ALA A 94 10.84 12.68 -3.58
N ARG A 95 10.45 13.83 -4.14
CA ARG A 95 9.30 14.60 -3.64
C ARG A 95 7.99 13.82 -3.81
N SER A 96 7.83 13.11 -4.92
CA SER A 96 6.60 12.35 -5.18
C SER A 96 6.39 11.21 -4.19
N VAL A 97 7.43 10.74 -3.50
CA VAL A 97 7.31 9.69 -2.47
C VAL A 97 6.39 10.18 -1.33
N TYR A 98 6.67 11.34 -0.74
CA TYR A 98 5.85 11.80 0.39
C TYR A 98 4.47 12.29 -0.05
N PHE A 99 4.35 12.93 -1.21
CA PHE A 99 3.04 13.29 -1.74
C PHE A 99 2.15 12.06 -1.93
N THR A 100 2.70 11.00 -2.52
CA THR A 100 1.94 9.78 -2.80
C THR A 100 1.65 8.99 -1.51
N ASN A 101 2.59 8.96 -0.56
CA ASN A 101 2.37 8.36 0.75
C ASN A 101 1.27 9.07 1.53
N ASP A 102 1.14 10.39 1.38
CA ASP A 102 0.05 11.13 2.02
C ASP A 102 -1.31 10.72 1.44
N GLN A 103 -1.39 10.51 0.13
CA GLN A 103 -2.61 9.99 -0.51
C GLN A 103 -2.95 8.59 0.00
N ARG A 104 -1.93 7.74 0.13
CA ARG A 104 -2.08 6.39 0.67
C ARG A 104 -2.62 6.43 2.10
N ALA A 105 -2.05 7.25 2.96
CA ALA A 105 -2.49 7.40 4.34
C ALA A 105 -3.95 7.89 4.42
N SER A 106 -4.33 8.83 3.57
CA SER A 106 -5.69 9.34 3.50
C SER A 106 -6.69 8.25 3.12
N LEU A 107 -6.37 7.44 2.13
CA LEU A 107 -7.23 6.33 1.68
C LEU A 107 -7.38 5.26 2.76
N LYS A 108 -6.30 4.89 3.43
CA LYS A 108 -6.33 3.96 4.55
C LYS A 108 -7.24 4.47 5.67
N LYS A 109 -7.12 5.75 6.01
CA LYS A 109 -7.95 6.38 7.04
C LYS A 109 -9.42 6.38 6.64
N GLN A 110 -9.74 6.69 5.39
CA GLN A 110 -11.12 6.63 4.89
C GLN A 110 -11.70 5.22 5.02
N ILE A 111 -10.93 4.19 4.68
CA ILE A 111 -11.36 2.79 4.85
C ILE A 111 -11.62 2.50 6.32
N ASN A 112 -10.74 2.91 7.22
CA ASN A 112 -10.89 2.70 8.65
C ASN A 112 -12.18 3.35 9.18
N LEU A 113 -12.45 4.58 8.79
CA LEU A 113 -13.65 5.29 9.24
C LEU A 113 -14.93 4.67 8.67
N LYS A 114 -14.92 4.24 7.41
CA LYS A 114 -16.08 3.63 6.76
C LYS A 114 -16.40 2.24 7.29
N THR A 115 -15.40 1.50 7.73
CA THR A 115 -15.56 0.14 8.25
C THR A 115 -15.74 0.08 9.76
N GLY A 116 -15.60 1.22 10.45
CA GLY A 116 -15.65 1.24 11.91
C GLY A 116 -14.48 0.52 12.55
N SER A 117 -13.31 0.58 11.93
CA SER A 117 -12.11 -0.05 12.48
C SER A 117 -11.80 0.48 13.88
N GLU A 118 -11.52 -0.42 14.82
CA GLU A 118 -11.13 -0.03 16.18
C GLU A 118 -9.80 0.73 16.17
N LEU A 119 -8.89 0.30 15.29
CA LEU A 119 -7.58 0.94 15.15
C LEU A 119 -7.60 1.88 13.96
N VAL A 120 -7.08 3.09 14.16
CA VAL A 120 -6.94 4.10 13.11
C VAL A 120 -5.53 4.67 13.23
N GLU A 121 -4.71 4.45 12.21
CA GLU A 121 -3.35 4.97 12.16
C GLU A 121 -3.35 6.50 12.08
N GLU A 122 -2.50 7.14 12.87
CA GLU A 122 -2.32 8.59 12.84
C GLU A 122 -0.88 8.92 12.39
N LYS A 123 -0.74 10.08 11.75
CA LYS A 123 0.54 10.62 11.32
C LYS A 123 0.71 12.04 11.81
N SER A 124 1.96 12.40 12.13
CA SER A 124 2.31 13.68 12.71
C SER A 124 3.53 14.27 12.00
N TYR A 125 3.49 14.28 10.68
CA TYR A 125 4.55 14.88 9.89
C TYR A 125 4.36 16.40 9.77
N GLU A 126 5.46 17.09 9.50
CA GLU A 126 5.41 18.52 9.22
C GLU A 126 4.50 18.80 8.02
N ASP A 127 3.63 19.81 8.16
CA ASP A 127 2.76 20.25 7.07
C ASP A 127 3.58 21.06 6.07
N TYR A 128 3.62 20.62 4.83
CA TYR A 128 4.37 21.26 3.75
C TYR A 128 3.47 22.01 2.74
N LYS A 129 2.15 22.05 3.01
CA LYS A 129 1.18 22.66 2.08
C LYS A 129 0.92 24.11 2.40
#